data_4be1b5c8b94cabbc12364a015ab4628c
#
_entry.id   4be1b5c8b94cabbc12364a015ab4628c
#
_cell.length_a   1.000
_cell.length_b   1.000
_cell.length_c   1.000
_cell.angle_alpha   90.00
_cell.angle_beta   90.00
_cell.angle_gamma   90.00
#
_symmetry.space_group_name_H-M   'P 1'
#
loop_
_entity.id
_entity.type
_entity.pdbx_description
1 polymer ?
#
loop_
_entity_poly.entity_id
_entity_poly.type
_entity_poly.pdbx_seq_one_letter_code
_entity_poly.pdbx_strand_id
1 'polypeptide(L)'
;MIFQNKISLKHIEKIGFLSIIFSFIYFDDSMLTLNSIEPRIVSNIGVTAILLSNQNSFINKVLSTKIFSLIGLSSYSIYLLHQPLFAFWRIYKTRYAIQNNDYQILFTLAILLFISYLNWRFIEKVFQKKPLKYILKFIGVSLLIMSFFVFFSNKSNGYLDRYDYVTEEILFYSSNPNIYPNNYDNTDYKYLDSNCNNKLSMTYYCTWFNNISDKNIYLIGDSHANALSVSFLIELETLNKDYNLVFLTGKLGRCLLSQQSDTVGDVGECSDNTFDKFINILNKDKDIVVSIGRYNTWLTNKGFDEIKCEDCDYLEIFKHRLEVISENSLQFYVIEPVPTYSFPVAESYLYKNQTWGVPITLELSDWEKEYKNTSLFLNSINSENIQLVSTISLFCNNTNERVCYASDGKVLYYSDSNHLTLNGAHLITNQIERKINEE
;
A
#
# COMPACT_ATOMS: atom_id res chain seq x y z
N MET A 1 -50.07 0.03 1.98
CA MET A 1 -51.06 0.90 2.63
C MET A 1 -51.15 0.60 4.15
N ILE A 2 -50.00 0.58 4.87
CA ILE A 2 -49.95 0.12 6.27
C ILE A 2 -49.30 1.15 7.24
N PHE A 3 -48.91 2.33 6.79
CA PHE A 3 -48.37 3.36 7.69
C PHE A 3 -49.13 4.68 7.55
N GLN A 4 -50.39 4.73 8.02
CA GLN A 4 -51.18 5.97 8.04
C GLN A 4 -51.37 6.58 9.44
N ASN A 5 -50.76 6.07 10.47
CA ASN A 5 -50.71 6.78 11.77
C ASN A 5 -49.39 7.55 11.86
N LYS A 6 -49.40 8.77 11.37
CA LYS A 6 -48.26 9.68 11.42
C LYS A 6 -48.02 10.10 12.88
N ILE A 7 -46.98 9.61 13.48
CA ILE A 7 -46.35 10.24 14.63
C ILE A 7 -45.75 11.57 14.13
N SER A 8 -46.49 12.64 14.30
CA SER A 8 -46.02 14.00 13.95
C SER A 8 -45.04 14.48 15.00
N LEU A 9 -43.83 13.96 14.98
CA LEU A 9 -42.71 14.53 15.73
C LEU A 9 -42.29 15.83 15.00
N LYS A 10 -42.68 16.98 15.57
CA LYS A 10 -42.24 18.27 15.05
C LYS A 10 -40.71 18.30 14.94
N HIS A 11 -40.19 18.61 13.76
CA HIS A 11 -38.76 18.77 13.47
C HIS A 11 -37.89 17.50 13.38
N ILE A 12 -38.47 16.29 13.36
CA ILE A 12 -37.70 15.05 13.23
C ILE A 12 -36.88 15.02 11.92
N GLU A 13 -37.38 15.64 10.87
CA GLU A 13 -36.66 15.77 9.58
C GLU A 13 -35.37 16.59 9.70
N LYS A 14 -35.35 17.60 10.58
CA LYS A 14 -34.15 18.41 10.79
C LYS A 14 -33.09 17.62 11.53
N ILE A 15 -33.49 16.85 12.54
CA ILE A 15 -32.59 15.95 13.27
C ILE A 15 -32.06 14.92 12.32
N GLY A 16 -32.89 14.29 11.49
CA GLY A 16 -32.48 13.32 10.49
C GLY A 16 -31.49 13.90 9.47
N PHE A 17 -31.72 15.10 8.99
CA PHE A 17 -30.83 15.78 8.06
C PHE A 17 -29.47 16.13 8.71
N LEU A 18 -29.50 16.65 9.93
CA LEU A 18 -28.27 16.92 10.69
C LEU A 18 -27.48 15.64 11.00
N SER A 19 -28.16 14.52 11.31
CA SER A 19 -27.49 13.23 11.52
C SER A 19 -26.76 12.74 10.27
N ILE A 20 -27.34 12.94 9.09
CA ILE A 20 -26.69 12.58 7.82
C ILE A 20 -25.47 13.49 7.59
N ILE A 21 -25.60 14.81 7.76
CA ILE A 21 -24.47 15.75 7.61
C ILE A 21 -23.37 15.42 8.62
N PHE A 22 -23.75 15.18 9.88
CA PHE A 22 -22.80 14.79 10.92
C PHE A 22 -22.04 13.52 10.54
N SER A 23 -22.73 12.51 10.00
CA SER A 23 -22.12 11.28 9.53
C SER A 23 -21.07 11.53 8.42
N PHE A 24 -21.30 12.47 7.50
CA PHE A 24 -20.36 12.81 6.44
C PHE A 24 -19.17 13.64 6.92
N ILE A 25 -19.32 14.48 7.93
CA ILE A 25 -18.27 15.40 8.39
C ILE A 25 -17.39 14.75 9.47
N TYR A 26 -18.01 14.00 10.38
CA TYR A 26 -17.34 13.48 11.56
C TYR A 26 -16.61 12.17 11.33
N PHE A 27 -17.14 11.31 10.46
CA PHE A 27 -16.51 10.04 10.16
C PHE A 27 -15.59 10.20 8.94
N ASP A 28 -14.30 10.27 9.23
CA ASP A 28 -13.24 10.29 8.22
C ASP A 28 -12.99 8.87 7.66
N ASP A 29 -12.34 8.77 6.49
CA ASP A 29 -12.01 7.50 5.82
C ASP A 29 -11.19 6.56 6.73
N SER A 30 -10.38 7.10 7.64
CA SER A 30 -9.63 6.35 8.65
C SER A 30 -10.52 5.60 9.66
N MET A 31 -11.75 6.09 9.89
CA MET A 31 -12.74 5.46 10.78
C MET A 31 -13.68 4.50 10.05
N LEU A 32 -13.63 4.47 8.71
CA LEU A 32 -14.44 3.57 7.87
C LEU A 32 -13.79 2.21 7.69
N THR A 33 -13.27 1.61 8.75
CA THR A 33 -12.85 0.21 8.71
C THR A 33 -14.05 -0.68 8.41
N LEU A 34 -13.81 -1.87 7.82
CA LEU A 34 -14.85 -2.84 7.50
C LEU A 34 -15.74 -3.19 8.71
N ASN A 35 -15.28 -2.92 9.94
CA ASN A 35 -15.94 -3.21 11.20
C ASN A 35 -16.63 -2.01 11.83
N SER A 36 -16.49 -0.79 11.32
CA SER A 36 -17.16 0.38 11.88
C SER A 36 -18.65 0.40 11.49
N ILE A 37 -19.49 0.02 12.42
CA ILE A 37 -20.95 -0.03 12.24
C ILE A 37 -21.58 1.36 12.49
N GLU A 38 -20.96 2.19 13.34
CA GLU A 38 -21.51 3.45 13.83
C GLU A 38 -21.88 4.47 12.73
N PRO A 39 -21.03 4.79 11.74
CA PRO A 39 -21.37 5.73 10.68
C PRO A 39 -22.60 5.32 9.89
N ARG A 40 -22.70 4.02 9.62
CA ARG A 40 -23.81 3.43 8.86
C ARG A 40 -25.11 3.48 9.62
N ILE A 41 -25.08 3.25 10.95
CA ILE A 41 -26.27 3.34 11.82
C ILE A 41 -26.75 4.78 11.88
N VAL A 42 -25.85 5.76 12.10
CA VAL A 42 -26.20 7.18 12.22
C VAL A 42 -26.85 7.68 10.93
N SER A 43 -26.29 7.36 9.76
CA SER A 43 -26.84 7.72 8.46
C SER A 43 -28.22 7.09 8.24
N ASN A 44 -28.38 5.79 8.54
CA ASN A 44 -29.66 5.08 8.37
C ASN A 44 -30.76 5.60 9.29
N ILE A 45 -30.44 5.95 10.53
CA ILE A 45 -31.38 6.60 11.46
C ILE A 45 -31.79 7.95 10.90
N GLY A 46 -30.85 8.73 10.37
CA GLY A 46 -31.11 10.02 9.73
C GLY A 46 -32.08 9.91 8.56
N VAL A 47 -31.83 8.97 7.65
CA VAL A 47 -32.72 8.70 6.50
C VAL A 47 -34.10 8.27 6.98
N THR A 48 -34.17 7.34 7.95
CA THR A 48 -35.45 6.86 8.51
C THR A 48 -36.25 8.00 9.13
N ALA A 49 -35.60 8.90 9.87
CA ALA A 49 -36.23 10.07 10.47
C ALA A 49 -36.84 11.00 9.41
N ILE A 50 -36.15 11.23 8.28
CA ILE A 50 -36.67 12.03 7.16
C ILE A 50 -37.88 11.33 6.52
N LEU A 51 -37.82 10.02 6.30
CA LEU A 51 -38.91 9.24 5.68
C LEU A 51 -40.17 9.21 6.57
N LEU A 52 -40.02 9.19 7.89
CA LEU A 52 -41.13 9.21 8.83
C LEU A 52 -41.71 10.61 9.07
N SER A 53 -41.05 11.64 8.61
CA SER A 53 -41.42 13.02 8.84
C SER A 53 -42.64 13.46 7.97
N ASN A 54 -43.17 14.65 8.26
CA ASN A 54 -44.30 15.21 7.50
C ASN A 54 -43.85 15.53 6.05
N GLN A 55 -44.61 15.07 5.06
CA GLN A 55 -44.36 15.33 3.62
C GLN A 55 -44.37 16.83 3.28
N ASN A 56 -45.03 17.67 4.07
CA ASN A 56 -45.07 19.10 3.87
C ASN A 56 -43.89 19.84 4.54
N SER A 57 -42.97 19.13 5.21
CA SER A 57 -41.78 19.74 5.81
C SER A 57 -40.86 20.37 4.75
N PHE A 58 -40.06 21.35 5.16
CA PHE A 58 -39.14 22.04 4.25
C PHE A 58 -38.18 21.07 3.56
N ILE A 59 -37.58 20.16 4.32
CA ILE A 59 -36.62 19.17 3.80
C ILE A 59 -37.28 18.25 2.76
N ASN A 60 -38.49 17.74 3.06
CA ASN A 60 -39.19 16.90 2.12
C ASN A 60 -39.61 17.66 0.85
N LYS A 61 -39.97 18.93 0.96
CA LYS A 61 -40.25 19.78 -0.22
C LYS A 61 -38.98 19.95 -1.09
N VAL A 62 -37.83 20.19 -0.50
CA VAL A 62 -36.56 20.29 -1.21
C VAL A 62 -36.20 18.95 -1.88
N LEU A 63 -36.29 17.84 -1.15
CA LEU A 63 -36.00 16.50 -1.68
C LEU A 63 -37.01 16.06 -2.78
N SER A 64 -38.22 16.60 -2.74
CA SER A 64 -39.23 16.34 -3.77
C SER A 64 -39.11 17.21 -5.02
N THR A 65 -38.12 18.11 -5.07
CA THR A 65 -37.85 18.88 -6.28
C THR A 65 -37.44 18.00 -7.44
N LYS A 66 -37.65 18.48 -8.66
CA LYS A 66 -37.41 17.72 -9.89
C LYS A 66 -35.95 17.20 -9.97
N ILE A 67 -34.98 17.99 -9.50
CA ILE A 67 -33.56 17.62 -9.55
C ILE A 67 -33.29 16.46 -8.60
N PHE A 68 -33.66 16.57 -7.32
CA PHE A 68 -33.45 15.50 -6.34
C PHE A 68 -34.23 14.23 -6.68
N SER A 69 -35.43 14.37 -7.21
CA SER A 69 -36.20 13.23 -7.69
C SER A 69 -35.53 12.52 -8.86
N LEU A 70 -34.90 13.23 -9.80
CA LEU A 70 -34.15 12.62 -10.89
C LEU A 70 -32.90 11.89 -10.40
N ILE A 71 -32.16 12.49 -9.44
CA ILE A 71 -31.02 11.82 -8.80
C ILE A 71 -31.47 10.54 -8.10
N GLY A 72 -32.57 10.58 -7.34
CA GLY A 72 -33.14 9.42 -6.68
C GLY A 72 -33.56 8.32 -7.66
N LEU A 73 -34.22 8.69 -8.75
CA LEU A 73 -34.63 7.73 -9.78
C LEU A 73 -33.46 7.09 -10.52
N SER A 74 -32.34 7.81 -10.67
CA SER A 74 -31.11 7.29 -11.29
C SER A 74 -30.10 6.72 -10.27
N SER A 75 -30.43 6.66 -8.99
CA SER A 75 -29.51 6.28 -7.90
C SER A 75 -28.89 4.90 -8.09
N TYR A 76 -29.66 3.92 -8.57
CA TYR A 76 -29.15 2.60 -8.86
C TYR A 76 -28.11 2.62 -10.00
N SER A 77 -28.40 3.37 -11.07
CA SER A 77 -27.44 3.60 -12.15
C SER A 77 -26.18 4.32 -11.67
N ILE A 78 -26.30 5.30 -10.77
CA ILE A 78 -25.16 5.98 -10.15
C ILE A 78 -24.30 4.97 -9.37
N TYR A 79 -24.93 4.14 -8.56
CA TYR A 79 -24.25 3.10 -7.78
C TYR A 79 -23.50 2.10 -8.68
N LEU A 80 -24.08 1.66 -9.79
CA LEU A 80 -23.41 0.73 -10.69
C LEU A 80 -22.25 1.35 -11.47
N LEU A 81 -22.36 2.63 -11.85
CA LEU A 81 -21.42 3.27 -12.77
C LEU A 81 -20.28 4.03 -12.06
N HIS A 82 -20.42 4.38 -10.75
CA HIS A 82 -19.41 5.19 -10.10
C HIS A 82 -18.04 4.50 -10.02
N GLN A 83 -17.98 3.23 -9.61
CA GLN A 83 -16.70 2.51 -9.47
C GLN A 83 -15.97 2.33 -10.80
N PRO A 84 -16.59 1.80 -11.89
CA PRO A 84 -15.95 1.74 -13.19
C PRO A 84 -15.48 3.10 -13.69
N LEU A 85 -16.32 4.15 -13.57
CA LEU A 85 -15.96 5.49 -14.05
C LEU A 85 -14.75 6.06 -13.31
N PHE A 86 -14.73 5.96 -11.98
CA PHE A 86 -13.58 6.42 -11.18
C PHE A 86 -12.34 5.57 -11.42
N ALA A 87 -12.46 4.27 -11.65
CA ALA A 87 -11.34 3.41 -12.00
C ALA A 87 -10.72 3.83 -13.35
N PHE A 88 -11.54 3.99 -14.39
CA PHE A 88 -11.07 4.48 -15.69
C PHE A 88 -10.47 5.89 -15.60
N TRP A 89 -11.05 6.76 -14.79
CA TRP A 89 -10.52 8.10 -14.58
C TRP A 89 -9.14 8.08 -13.89
N ARG A 90 -8.94 7.22 -12.90
CA ARG A 90 -7.62 7.01 -12.26
C ARG A 90 -6.59 6.53 -13.26
N ILE A 91 -6.90 5.49 -14.04
CA ILE A 91 -6.02 4.97 -15.10
C ILE A 91 -5.68 6.07 -16.10
N TYR A 92 -6.67 6.84 -16.55
CA TYR A 92 -6.47 7.94 -17.49
C TYR A 92 -5.54 9.03 -16.91
N LYS A 93 -5.75 9.44 -15.67
CA LYS A 93 -4.87 10.41 -15.00
C LYS A 93 -3.43 9.91 -14.88
N THR A 94 -3.25 8.66 -14.46
CA THR A 94 -1.93 8.04 -14.36
C THR A 94 -1.24 8.00 -15.71
N ARG A 95 -1.96 7.60 -16.77
CA ARG A 95 -1.41 7.51 -18.13
C ARG A 95 -0.90 8.86 -18.67
N TYR A 96 -1.57 9.94 -18.37
CA TYR A 96 -1.25 11.27 -18.90
C TYR A 96 -0.58 12.20 -17.87
N ALA A 97 -0.16 11.66 -16.72
CA ALA A 97 0.47 12.41 -15.63
C ALA A 97 -0.32 13.67 -15.22
N ILE A 98 -1.66 13.58 -15.22
CA ILE A 98 -2.54 14.69 -14.91
C ILE A 98 -2.53 14.95 -13.41
N GLN A 99 -2.11 16.14 -12.98
CA GLN A 99 -2.12 16.53 -11.58
C GLN A 99 -3.55 16.60 -11.03
N ASN A 100 -3.70 16.32 -9.74
CA ASN A 100 -4.98 16.41 -9.06
C ASN A 100 -5.46 17.88 -8.99
N ASN A 101 -6.69 18.11 -9.44
CA ASN A 101 -7.36 19.41 -9.36
C ASN A 101 -8.83 19.18 -8.98
N ASP A 102 -9.36 20.01 -8.08
CA ASP A 102 -10.73 19.90 -7.59
C ASP A 102 -11.79 19.99 -8.71
N TYR A 103 -11.52 20.76 -9.76
CA TYR A 103 -12.41 20.83 -10.94
C TYR A 103 -12.57 19.50 -11.65
N GLN A 104 -11.58 18.63 -11.61
CA GLN A 104 -11.64 17.30 -12.24
C GLN A 104 -12.60 16.38 -11.51
N ILE A 105 -12.69 16.49 -10.19
CA ILE A 105 -13.66 15.74 -9.36
C ILE A 105 -15.07 16.16 -9.74
N LEU A 106 -15.32 17.48 -9.79
CA LEU A 106 -16.62 18.02 -10.19
C LEU A 106 -17.01 17.60 -11.61
N PHE A 107 -16.06 17.63 -12.54
CA PHE A 107 -16.28 17.18 -13.93
C PHE A 107 -16.62 15.69 -13.99
N THR A 108 -15.89 14.85 -13.26
CA THR A 108 -16.15 13.40 -13.21
C THR A 108 -17.52 13.10 -12.59
N LEU A 109 -17.90 13.82 -11.54
CA LEU A 109 -19.23 13.72 -10.94
C LEU A 109 -20.33 14.15 -11.92
N ALA A 110 -20.14 15.22 -12.68
CA ALA A 110 -21.08 15.67 -13.69
C ALA A 110 -21.27 14.60 -14.80
N ILE A 111 -20.17 14.01 -15.26
CA ILE A 111 -20.22 12.87 -16.23
C ILE A 111 -20.98 11.69 -15.62
N LEU A 112 -20.67 11.32 -14.37
CA LEU A 112 -21.36 10.24 -13.67
C LEU A 112 -22.85 10.45 -13.63
N LEU A 113 -23.31 11.62 -13.21
CA LEU A 113 -24.73 11.96 -13.14
C LEU A 113 -25.39 11.94 -14.52
N PHE A 114 -24.72 12.45 -15.54
CA PHE A 114 -25.22 12.46 -16.91
C PHE A 114 -25.36 11.04 -17.48
N ILE A 115 -24.32 10.22 -17.40
CA ILE A 115 -24.35 8.83 -17.90
C ILE A 115 -25.38 8.00 -17.11
N SER A 116 -25.47 8.19 -15.80
CA SER A 116 -26.44 7.50 -14.94
C SER A 116 -27.87 7.87 -15.30
N TYR A 117 -28.13 9.15 -15.60
CA TYR A 117 -29.43 9.58 -16.11
C TYR A 117 -29.78 8.93 -17.45
N LEU A 118 -28.83 8.86 -18.39
CA LEU A 118 -29.03 8.19 -19.67
C LEU A 118 -29.32 6.70 -19.47
N ASN A 119 -28.55 6.02 -18.62
CA ASN A 119 -28.76 4.61 -18.31
C ASN A 119 -30.14 4.38 -17.69
N TRP A 120 -30.52 5.18 -16.69
CA TRP A 120 -31.86 5.11 -16.12
C TRP A 120 -32.95 5.33 -17.18
N ARG A 121 -32.81 6.37 -18.00
CA ARG A 121 -33.84 6.80 -18.96
C ARG A 121 -34.04 5.80 -20.09
N PHE A 122 -32.98 5.25 -20.64
CA PHE A 122 -33.01 4.44 -21.86
C PHE A 122 -32.90 2.93 -21.60
N ILE A 123 -32.34 2.53 -20.48
CA ILE A 123 -32.19 1.11 -20.15
C ILE A 123 -33.12 0.75 -18.99
N GLU A 124 -32.87 1.24 -17.79
CA GLU A 124 -33.58 0.79 -16.60
C GLU A 124 -35.11 1.00 -16.70
N LYS A 125 -35.54 2.22 -17.01
CA LYS A 125 -36.95 2.55 -17.16
C LYS A 125 -37.66 1.77 -18.29
N VAL A 126 -36.93 1.44 -19.34
CA VAL A 126 -37.47 0.64 -20.45
C VAL A 126 -37.66 -0.81 -20.03
N PHE A 127 -36.66 -1.38 -19.34
CA PHE A 127 -36.71 -2.77 -18.88
C PHE A 127 -37.72 -3.00 -17.76
N GLN A 128 -37.98 -2.04 -16.89
CA GLN A 128 -39.03 -2.11 -15.86
C GLN A 128 -40.42 -2.42 -16.43
N LYS A 129 -40.67 -2.07 -17.69
CA LYS A 129 -41.97 -2.28 -18.38
C LYS A 129 -42.00 -3.52 -19.27
N LYS A 130 -40.89 -4.25 -19.41
CA LYS A 130 -40.82 -5.42 -20.30
C LYS A 130 -41.18 -6.69 -19.55
N PRO A 131 -41.86 -7.64 -20.22
CA PRO A 131 -42.14 -8.94 -19.64
C PRO A 131 -40.85 -9.72 -19.37
N LEU A 132 -40.86 -10.55 -18.34
CA LEU A 132 -39.70 -11.32 -17.87
C LEU A 132 -38.97 -12.07 -18.98
N LYS A 133 -39.73 -12.63 -19.93
CA LYS A 133 -39.18 -13.35 -21.11
C LYS A 133 -38.18 -12.50 -21.90
N TYR A 134 -38.45 -11.22 -22.11
CA TYR A 134 -37.55 -10.31 -22.83
C TYR A 134 -36.31 -9.98 -22.00
N ILE A 135 -36.49 -9.81 -20.68
CA ILE A 135 -35.39 -9.56 -19.75
C ILE A 135 -34.42 -10.74 -19.74
N LEU A 136 -34.93 -11.96 -19.59
CA LEU A 136 -34.14 -13.19 -19.62
C LEU A 136 -33.41 -13.38 -20.95
N LYS A 137 -34.06 -13.10 -22.07
CA LYS A 137 -33.40 -13.15 -23.39
C LYS A 137 -32.25 -12.14 -23.49
N PHE A 138 -32.45 -10.92 -23.03
CA PHE A 138 -31.41 -9.87 -23.02
C PHE A 138 -30.23 -10.29 -22.16
N ILE A 139 -30.50 -10.77 -20.95
CA ILE A 139 -29.44 -11.26 -20.02
C ILE A 139 -28.66 -12.40 -20.68
N GLY A 140 -29.35 -13.38 -21.27
CA GLY A 140 -28.69 -14.50 -21.94
C GLY A 140 -27.77 -14.06 -23.08
N VAL A 141 -28.24 -13.16 -23.94
CA VAL A 141 -27.40 -12.59 -25.02
C VAL A 141 -26.22 -11.79 -24.47
N SER A 142 -26.43 -10.97 -23.44
CA SER A 142 -25.36 -10.20 -22.81
C SER A 142 -24.31 -11.11 -22.19
N LEU A 143 -24.71 -12.17 -21.51
CA LEU A 143 -23.78 -13.16 -20.91
C LEU A 143 -22.96 -13.87 -21.99
N LEU A 144 -23.60 -14.24 -23.12
CA LEU A 144 -22.88 -14.85 -24.26
C LEU A 144 -21.82 -13.90 -24.83
N ILE A 145 -22.18 -12.62 -25.03
CA ILE A 145 -21.25 -11.62 -25.53
C ILE A 145 -20.10 -11.42 -24.52
N MET A 146 -20.39 -11.28 -23.23
CA MET A 146 -19.37 -11.14 -22.19
C MET A 146 -18.45 -12.36 -22.13
N SER A 147 -19.01 -13.56 -22.16
CA SER A 147 -18.24 -14.82 -22.17
C SER A 147 -17.31 -14.90 -23.38
N PHE A 148 -17.79 -14.47 -24.56
CA PHE A 148 -16.96 -14.36 -25.75
C PHE A 148 -15.76 -13.42 -25.55
N PHE A 149 -15.99 -12.21 -25.03
CA PHE A 149 -14.91 -11.27 -24.76
C PHE A 149 -13.92 -11.78 -23.71
N VAL A 150 -14.40 -12.39 -22.62
CA VAL A 150 -13.57 -13.00 -21.58
C VAL A 150 -12.71 -14.12 -22.16
N PHE A 151 -13.31 -15.00 -22.98
CA PHE A 151 -12.59 -16.10 -23.62
C PHE A 151 -11.46 -15.59 -24.53
N PHE A 152 -11.74 -14.61 -25.39
CA PHE A 152 -10.72 -14.05 -26.28
C PHE A 152 -9.68 -13.24 -25.52
N SER A 153 -10.06 -12.50 -24.48
CA SER A 153 -9.13 -11.78 -23.63
C SER A 153 -8.16 -12.73 -22.92
N ASN A 154 -8.68 -13.83 -22.36
CA ASN A 154 -7.81 -14.84 -21.72
C ASN A 154 -6.89 -15.53 -22.74
N LYS A 155 -7.41 -15.87 -23.92
CA LYS A 155 -6.60 -16.52 -24.97
C LYS A 155 -5.47 -15.61 -25.49
N SER A 156 -5.66 -14.31 -25.48
CA SER A 156 -4.68 -13.31 -25.94
C SER A 156 -3.90 -12.67 -24.79
N ASN A 157 -3.92 -13.23 -23.57
CA ASN A 157 -3.30 -12.64 -22.39
C ASN A 157 -3.63 -11.14 -22.23
N GLY A 158 -4.90 -10.78 -22.41
CA GLY A 158 -5.34 -9.38 -22.33
C GLY A 158 -4.91 -8.51 -23.52
N TYR A 159 -4.65 -9.12 -24.66
CA TYR A 159 -4.16 -8.44 -25.87
C TYR A 159 -2.82 -7.73 -25.66
N LEU A 160 -1.90 -8.39 -24.96
CA LEU A 160 -0.57 -7.87 -24.68
C LEU A 160 0.26 -7.58 -25.91
N ASP A 161 0.03 -8.33 -27.01
CA ASP A 161 0.69 -8.13 -28.32
C ASP A 161 0.51 -6.72 -28.91
N ARG A 162 -0.41 -5.92 -28.35
CA ARG A 162 -0.56 -4.50 -28.70
C ARG A 162 0.56 -3.60 -28.18
N TYR A 163 1.41 -4.12 -27.29
CA TYR A 163 2.55 -3.42 -26.73
C TYR A 163 3.84 -4.13 -27.15
N ASP A 164 4.58 -3.53 -28.09
CA ASP A 164 5.83 -4.10 -28.61
C ASP A 164 6.96 -4.18 -27.58
N TYR A 165 6.77 -3.56 -26.40
CA TYR A 165 7.79 -3.37 -25.38
C TYR A 165 7.47 -4.00 -24.02
N VAL A 166 6.33 -4.70 -23.90
CA VAL A 166 5.98 -5.33 -22.62
C VAL A 166 6.80 -6.58 -22.43
N THR A 167 7.75 -6.51 -21.48
CA THR A 167 8.56 -7.66 -21.07
C THR A 167 7.82 -8.51 -20.04
N GLU A 168 8.25 -9.78 -19.90
CA GLU A 168 7.75 -10.64 -18.84
C GLU A 168 7.95 -10.01 -17.45
N GLU A 169 9.03 -9.27 -17.25
CA GLU A 169 9.34 -8.55 -16.01
C GLU A 169 8.30 -7.47 -15.71
N ILE A 170 7.93 -6.62 -16.69
CA ILE A 170 6.89 -5.60 -16.54
C ILE A 170 5.55 -6.25 -16.16
N LEU A 171 5.20 -7.35 -16.86
CA LEU A 171 3.97 -8.08 -16.59
C LEU A 171 3.95 -8.70 -15.20
N PHE A 172 5.05 -9.31 -14.81
CA PHE A 172 5.18 -9.93 -13.51
C PHE A 172 4.95 -8.91 -12.39
N TYR A 173 5.68 -7.80 -12.38
CA TYR A 173 5.56 -6.80 -11.32
C TYR A 173 4.27 -5.97 -11.41
N SER A 174 3.72 -5.71 -12.59
CA SER A 174 2.43 -5.00 -12.71
C SER A 174 1.24 -5.84 -12.29
N SER A 175 1.32 -7.17 -12.46
CA SER A 175 0.27 -8.10 -12.04
C SER A 175 0.35 -8.45 -10.55
N ASN A 176 1.51 -8.31 -9.96
CA ASN A 176 1.85 -8.76 -8.61
C ASN A 176 2.69 -7.70 -7.88
N PRO A 177 2.17 -6.49 -7.65
CA PRO A 177 2.95 -5.40 -7.07
C PRO A 177 3.48 -5.70 -5.66
N ASN A 178 2.89 -6.68 -4.97
CA ASN A 178 3.26 -7.10 -3.62
C ASN A 178 3.99 -8.46 -3.60
N ILE A 179 4.30 -9.05 -4.74
CA ILE A 179 5.10 -10.28 -4.78
C ILE A 179 6.57 -9.90 -4.76
N TYR A 180 7.13 -10.09 -3.61
CA TYR A 180 8.54 -10.27 -3.44
C TYR A 180 8.88 -11.67 -3.98
N PRO A 181 9.97 -11.84 -4.73
CA PRO A 181 10.37 -13.16 -5.19
C PRO A 181 10.69 -14.03 -3.96
N ASN A 182 9.69 -14.77 -3.48
CA ASN A 182 9.79 -15.67 -2.34
C ASN A 182 10.24 -17.08 -2.75
N ASN A 183 10.80 -17.26 -3.95
CA ASN A 183 11.30 -18.55 -4.40
C ASN A 183 12.68 -18.80 -3.81
N TYR A 184 12.70 -19.25 -2.56
CA TYR A 184 13.88 -19.75 -1.87
C TYR A 184 14.30 -21.17 -2.33
N ASP A 185 13.57 -21.76 -3.28
CA ASP A 185 13.72 -23.17 -3.67
C ASP A 185 15.04 -23.49 -4.38
N ASN A 186 15.81 -22.49 -4.82
CA ASN A 186 17.06 -22.67 -5.56
C ASN A 186 18.31 -22.27 -4.77
N THR A 187 18.23 -22.15 -3.45
CA THR A 187 19.39 -21.84 -2.61
C THR A 187 19.90 -23.05 -1.84
N ASP A 188 21.20 -23.09 -1.56
CA ASP A 188 21.83 -24.12 -0.72
C ASP A 188 21.47 -23.95 0.78
N TYR A 189 20.82 -22.86 1.15
CA TYR A 189 20.42 -22.61 2.53
C TYR A 189 19.22 -23.45 2.96
N LYS A 190 19.36 -24.12 4.07
CA LYS A 190 18.27 -24.89 4.68
C LYS A 190 17.37 -23.98 5.51
N TYR A 191 16.11 -23.90 5.12
CA TYR A 191 15.08 -23.23 5.90
C TYR A 191 14.80 -23.96 7.22
N LEU A 192 14.86 -23.25 8.36
CA LEU A 192 14.65 -23.80 9.70
C LEU A 192 13.62 -22.96 10.48
N ASP A 193 12.36 -23.26 10.30
CA ASP A 193 11.24 -22.62 10.99
C ASP A 193 11.30 -22.81 12.52
N SER A 194 11.81 -23.97 12.96
CA SER A 194 11.96 -24.27 14.39
C SER A 194 12.90 -23.31 15.15
N ASN A 195 13.89 -22.72 14.49
CA ASN A 195 14.80 -21.79 15.13
C ASN A 195 14.11 -20.46 15.47
N CYS A 196 13.24 -19.97 14.61
CA CYS A 196 12.43 -18.79 14.91
C CYS A 196 11.51 -19.03 16.11
N ASN A 197 10.82 -20.16 16.13
CA ASN A 197 9.92 -20.53 17.21
C ASN A 197 10.66 -20.76 18.53
N ASN A 198 11.79 -21.48 18.50
CA ASN A 198 12.54 -21.80 19.72
C ASN A 198 13.27 -20.58 20.32
N LYS A 199 13.79 -19.68 19.51
CA LYS A 199 14.58 -18.54 19.98
C LYS A 199 13.75 -17.27 20.20
N LEU A 200 12.80 -16.98 19.31
CA LEU A 200 12.02 -15.74 19.37
C LEU A 200 10.57 -15.95 19.81
N SER A 201 10.11 -17.18 19.92
CA SER A 201 8.70 -17.58 20.17
C SER A 201 7.74 -17.00 19.12
N MET A 202 8.21 -16.85 17.88
CA MET A 202 7.46 -16.28 16.75
C MET A 202 7.71 -17.08 15.49
N THR A 203 6.61 -17.42 14.79
CA THR A 203 6.65 -18.12 13.49
C THR A 203 6.34 -17.18 12.33
N TYR A 204 5.64 -16.08 12.58
CA TYR A 204 5.26 -15.12 11.55
C TYR A 204 6.36 -14.08 11.33
N TYR A 205 6.66 -13.81 10.06
CA TYR A 205 7.67 -12.81 9.62
C TYR A 205 9.10 -13.07 10.07
N CYS A 206 9.39 -14.30 10.54
CA CYS A 206 10.74 -14.74 10.86
C CYS A 206 11.09 -15.92 9.97
N THR A 207 12.18 -15.80 9.22
CA THR A 207 12.70 -16.85 8.36
C THR A 207 14.15 -17.07 8.68
N TRP A 208 14.53 -18.31 9.00
CA TRP A 208 15.89 -18.67 9.38
C TRP A 208 16.49 -19.66 8.38
N PHE A 209 17.54 -19.25 7.70
CA PHE A 209 18.30 -20.06 6.78
C PHE A 209 19.64 -20.45 7.42
N ASN A 210 19.86 -21.74 7.61
CA ASN A 210 21.04 -22.24 8.28
C ASN A 210 22.08 -22.79 7.30
N ASN A 211 23.30 -22.30 7.40
CA ASN A 211 24.47 -22.81 6.69
C ASN A 211 25.52 -23.42 7.66
N ILE A 212 25.09 -23.98 8.78
CA ILE A 212 25.97 -24.66 9.76
C ILE A 212 27.07 -23.72 10.29
N SER A 213 26.73 -22.46 10.50
CA SER A 213 27.62 -21.46 11.07
C SER A 213 27.20 -21.07 12.48
N ASP A 214 28.13 -20.53 13.25
CA ASP A 214 27.85 -19.88 14.53
C ASP A 214 27.75 -18.35 14.41
N LYS A 215 27.83 -17.82 13.18
CA LYS A 215 27.69 -16.40 12.83
C LYS A 215 26.37 -16.18 12.11
N ASN A 216 25.70 -15.09 12.40
CA ASN A 216 24.42 -14.77 11.79
C ASN A 216 24.43 -13.38 11.16
N ILE A 217 23.71 -13.23 10.04
CA ILE A 217 23.31 -11.95 9.50
C ILE A 217 21.81 -11.81 9.68
N TYR A 218 21.40 -10.79 10.44
CA TYR A 218 20.01 -10.47 10.70
C TYR A 218 19.57 -9.33 9.77
N LEU A 219 18.59 -9.58 8.90
CA LEU A 219 17.92 -8.55 8.10
C LEU A 219 16.62 -8.15 8.80
N ILE A 220 16.54 -6.90 9.27
CA ILE A 220 15.40 -6.39 10.04
C ILE A 220 14.74 -5.21 9.31
N GLY A 221 13.43 -5.14 9.34
CA GLY A 221 12.69 -4.00 8.81
C GLY A 221 11.29 -4.36 8.34
N ASP A 222 10.64 -3.41 7.67
CA ASP A 222 9.30 -3.59 7.15
C ASP A 222 9.29 -4.37 5.81
N SER A 223 8.30 -4.07 4.96
CA SER A 223 8.20 -4.64 3.61
C SER A 223 9.41 -4.35 2.71
N HIS A 224 10.17 -3.28 2.99
CA HIS A 224 11.41 -2.99 2.26
C HIS A 224 12.51 -4.00 2.58
N ALA A 225 12.64 -4.42 3.85
CA ALA A 225 13.55 -5.50 4.21
C ALA A 225 13.14 -6.82 3.56
N ASN A 226 11.82 -7.09 3.49
CA ASN A 226 11.33 -8.26 2.78
C ASN A 226 11.68 -8.22 1.28
N ALA A 227 11.65 -7.05 0.64
CA ALA A 227 12.06 -6.89 -0.76
C ALA A 227 13.54 -7.20 -1.00
N LEU A 228 14.41 -7.02 0.01
CA LEU A 228 15.84 -7.36 -0.07
C LEU A 228 16.13 -8.84 0.19
N SER A 229 15.25 -9.57 0.84
CA SER A 229 15.54 -10.89 1.41
C SER A 229 16.08 -11.91 0.39
N VAL A 230 15.48 -11.98 -0.80
CA VAL A 230 15.94 -12.91 -1.85
C VAL A 230 17.30 -12.51 -2.42
N SER A 231 17.52 -11.22 -2.62
CA SER A 231 18.81 -10.71 -3.09
C SER A 231 19.91 -11.02 -2.08
N PHE A 232 19.63 -10.89 -0.77
CA PHE A 232 20.55 -11.30 0.29
C PHE A 232 20.91 -12.77 0.22
N LEU A 233 19.94 -13.66 0.01
CA LEU A 233 20.21 -15.08 -0.14
C LEU A 233 21.13 -15.37 -1.31
N ILE A 234 20.87 -14.76 -2.46
CA ILE A 234 21.63 -14.98 -3.70
C ILE A 234 23.07 -14.47 -3.53
N GLU A 235 23.23 -13.24 -3.05
CA GLU A 235 24.57 -12.62 -2.94
C GLU A 235 25.43 -13.26 -1.88
N LEU A 236 24.89 -13.48 -0.70
CA LEU A 236 25.66 -14.05 0.41
C LEU A 236 25.95 -15.55 0.20
N GLU A 237 25.16 -16.25 -0.63
CA GLU A 237 25.47 -17.61 -1.04
C GLU A 237 26.74 -17.69 -1.91
N THR A 238 26.93 -16.68 -2.79
CA THR A 238 28.08 -16.67 -3.72
C THR A 238 29.40 -16.34 -3.05
N LEU A 239 29.40 -15.54 -1.97
CA LEU A 239 30.60 -14.93 -1.46
C LEU A 239 31.07 -15.48 -0.12
N ASN A 240 30.20 -15.75 0.80
CA ASN A 240 30.63 -16.15 2.13
C ASN A 240 29.63 -17.11 2.78
N LYS A 241 29.89 -18.42 2.61
CA LYS A 241 29.08 -19.49 3.23
C LYS A 241 29.20 -19.53 4.77
N ASP A 242 29.85 -18.53 5.40
CA ASP A 242 30.18 -18.55 6.82
C ASP A 242 29.06 -18.04 7.73
N TYR A 243 27.95 -17.51 7.16
CA TYR A 243 26.86 -16.94 7.94
C TYR A 243 25.55 -17.71 7.76
N ASN A 244 24.78 -17.80 8.83
CA ASN A 244 23.35 -18.06 8.71
C ASN A 244 22.63 -16.74 8.37
N LEU A 245 21.51 -16.83 7.65
CA LEU A 245 20.68 -15.68 7.33
C LEU A 245 19.37 -15.73 8.11
N VAL A 246 19.06 -14.65 8.80
CA VAL A 246 17.85 -14.51 9.63
C VAL A 246 17.07 -13.28 9.20
N PHE A 247 15.89 -13.51 8.62
CA PHE A 247 15.04 -12.44 8.14
C PHE A 247 13.90 -12.18 9.13
N LEU A 248 13.93 -11.00 9.75
CA LEU A 248 12.93 -10.49 10.68
C LEU A 248 12.25 -9.30 9.99
N THR A 249 11.33 -9.59 9.08
CA THR A 249 10.79 -8.61 8.13
C THR A 249 9.31 -8.32 8.35
N GLY A 250 8.77 -7.33 7.64
CA GLY A 250 7.37 -6.96 7.73
C GLY A 250 7.00 -6.36 9.09
N LYS A 251 5.91 -6.81 9.66
CA LYS A 251 5.41 -6.32 10.95
C LYS A 251 6.40 -6.53 12.09
N LEU A 252 7.02 -7.70 12.16
CA LEU A 252 7.99 -8.03 13.20
C LEU A 252 9.20 -7.10 13.15
N GLY A 253 9.82 -6.93 11.99
CA GLY A 253 11.00 -6.10 11.86
C GLY A 253 10.75 -4.63 12.16
N ARG A 254 9.61 -4.09 11.73
CA ARG A 254 9.17 -2.76 12.11
C ARG A 254 8.94 -2.66 13.62
N CYS A 255 8.29 -3.65 14.19
CA CYS A 255 8.02 -3.74 15.62
C CYS A 255 9.32 -3.74 16.45
N LEU A 256 10.33 -4.50 16.03
CA LEU A 256 11.64 -4.52 16.69
C LEU A 256 12.34 -3.17 16.67
N LEU A 257 12.18 -2.38 15.61
CA LEU A 257 12.85 -1.08 15.47
C LEU A 257 12.06 0.07 16.09
N SER A 258 10.73 0.15 15.89
CA SER A 258 9.96 1.35 16.23
C SER A 258 8.86 1.15 17.26
N GLN A 259 8.62 -0.08 17.71
CA GLN A 259 7.49 -0.45 18.60
C GLN A 259 6.10 -0.11 18.02
N GLN A 260 6.02 0.19 16.74
CA GLN A 260 4.74 0.50 16.07
C GLN A 260 4.10 -0.78 15.51
N SER A 261 2.81 -0.98 15.79
CA SER A 261 1.98 -2.05 15.21
C SER A 261 0.95 -1.49 14.23
N ASP A 262 0.61 -2.26 13.19
CA ASP A 262 -0.38 -1.88 12.20
C ASP A 262 -1.83 -2.20 12.63
N THR A 263 -2.01 -3.02 13.67
CA THR A 263 -3.34 -3.52 14.07
C THR A 263 -3.49 -3.62 15.57
N VAL A 264 -4.70 -3.37 16.06
CA VAL A 264 -5.07 -3.42 17.49
C VAL A 264 -4.83 -4.79 18.13
N GLY A 265 -4.74 -5.87 17.33
CA GLY A 265 -4.50 -7.24 17.82
C GLY A 265 -3.02 -7.60 18.02
N ASP A 266 -2.12 -6.83 17.44
CA ASP A 266 -0.68 -7.13 17.39
C ASP A 266 0.13 -6.47 18.54
N VAL A 267 -0.52 -5.75 19.45
CA VAL A 267 0.13 -5.02 20.55
C VAL A 267 0.98 -5.94 21.44
N GLY A 268 0.59 -7.20 21.57
CA GLY A 268 1.35 -8.22 22.31
C GLY A 268 2.67 -8.62 21.61
N GLU A 269 2.74 -8.48 20.28
CA GLU A 269 3.91 -8.85 19.49
C GLU A 269 4.96 -7.72 19.44
N CYS A 270 4.53 -6.46 19.58
CA CYS A 270 5.38 -5.28 19.64
C CYS A 270 5.82 -4.91 21.07
N SER A 271 5.75 -5.84 22.01
CA SER A 271 6.17 -5.60 23.39
C SER A 271 7.69 -5.47 23.51
N ASP A 272 8.13 -4.79 24.56
CA ASP A 272 9.57 -4.72 24.93
C ASP A 272 10.16 -6.11 25.14
N ASN A 273 9.36 -7.06 25.62
CA ASN A 273 9.75 -8.46 25.74
C ASN A 273 10.18 -9.10 24.40
N THR A 274 9.60 -8.69 23.28
CA THR A 274 10.01 -9.18 21.95
C THR A 274 11.37 -8.58 21.54
N PHE A 275 11.56 -7.30 21.80
CA PHE A 275 12.84 -6.64 21.57
C PHE A 275 13.95 -7.24 22.45
N ASP A 276 13.68 -7.42 23.75
CA ASP A 276 14.64 -8.02 24.69
C ASP A 276 15.02 -9.44 24.29
N LYS A 277 14.07 -10.24 23.82
CA LYS A 277 14.37 -11.58 23.27
C LYS A 277 15.29 -11.51 22.07
N PHE A 278 15.07 -10.55 21.17
CA PHE A 278 15.93 -10.35 20.02
C PHE A 278 17.35 -9.95 20.45
N ILE A 279 17.49 -9.00 21.37
CA ILE A 279 18.80 -8.59 21.90
C ILE A 279 19.52 -9.75 22.57
N ASN A 280 18.82 -10.57 23.35
CA ASN A 280 19.39 -11.71 24.05
C ASN A 280 19.93 -12.82 23.13
N ILE A 281 19.52 -12.88 21.87
CA ILE A 281 20.04 -13.86 20.90
C ILE A 281 21.23 -13.31 20.10
N LEU A 282 21.47 -12.00 20.09
CA LEU A 282 22.58 -11.39 19.38
C LEU A 282 23.91 -11.71 20.07
N ASN A 283 24.94 -11.88 19.25
CA ASN A 283 26.32 -12.06 19.71
C ASN A 283 27.17 -10.91 19.14
N LYS A 284 27.61 -10.02 20.03
CA LYS A 284 28.37 -8.81 19.67
C LYS A 284 29.71 -9.09 18.97
N ASP A 285 30.27 -10.29 19.11
CA ASP A 285 31.57 -10.64 18.53
C ASP A 285 31.43 -11.36 17.17
N LYS A 286 30.21 -11.67 16.72
CA LYS A 286 30.00 -12.54 15.55
C LYS A 286 28.85 -12.10 14.64
N ASP A 287 27.80 -11.50 15.18
CA ASP A 287 26.56 -11.27 14.45
C ASP A 287 26.54 -9.90 13.81
N ILE A 288 26.09 -9.86 12.56
CA ILE A 288 25.87 -8.65 11.79
C ILE A 288 24.37 -8.36 11.72
N VAL A 289 24.00 -7.11 11.89
CA VAL A 289 22.63 -6.66 11.71
C VAL A 289 22.54 -5.71 10.53
N VAL A 290 21.53 -5.87 9.71
CA VAL A 290 21.21 -5.00 8.58
C VAL A 290 19.76 -4.55 8.72
N SER A 291 19.52 -3.26 8.68
CA SER A 291 18.14 -2.73 8.74
C SER A 291 17.81 -1.84 7.55
N ILE A 292 16.59 -1.98 7.06
CA ILE A 292 15.99 -1.08 6.06
C ILE A 292 14.49 -0.95 6.30
N GLY A 293 13.94 0.23 6.05
CA GLY A 293 12.52 0.48 6.15
C GLY A 293 12.12 1.89 5.73
N ARG A 294 10.82 2.15 5.74
CA ARG A 294 10.27 3.49 5.48
C ARG A 294 10.38 4.38 6.71
N TYR A 295 11.60 4.62 7.20
CA TYR A 295 11.84 5.37 8.43
C TYR A 295 11.19 6.76 8.42
N ASN A 296 11.11 7.41 7.26
CA ASN A 296 10.43 8.70 7.10
C ASN A 296 8.95 8.65 7.51
N THR A 297 8.29 7.52 7.38
CA THR A 297 6.90 7.35 7.83
C THR A 297 6.81 7.00 9.31
N TRP A 298 7.83 6.35 9.88
CA TRP A 298 7.86 5.98 11.31
C TRP A 298 8.22 7.15 12.21
N LEU A 299 9.07 8.07 11.71
CA LEU A 299 9.54 9.25 12.45
C LEU A 299 8.54 10.40 12.46
N THR A 300 7.50 10.34 11.66
CA THR A 300 6.40 11.29 11.74
C THR A 300 5.36 10.75 12.70
N ASN A 301 4.90 11.56 13.67
CA ASN A 301 3.78 11.24 14.57
C ASN A 301 2.44 10.99 13.82
N LYS A 302 2.49 10.95 12.51
CA LYS A 302 1.45 10.52 11.57
C LYS A 302 1.66 9.05 11.16
N GLY A 303 2.20 8.24 12.06
CA GLY A 303 2.32 6.80 11.85
C GLY A 303 1.00 6.20 11.39
N PHE A 304 1.06 5.13 10.62
CA PHE A 304 -0.11 4.41 10.13
C PHE A 304 -1.24 4.39 11.16
N ASP A 305 -2.27 5.02 10.87
CA ASP A 305 -3.45 5.62 11.44
C ASP A 305 -4.17 4.98 12.63
N GLU A 306 -3.76 3.92 13.31
CA GLU A 306 -4.73 3.26 14.19
C GLU A 306 -4.34 3.00 15.65
N ILE A 307 -3.07 3.11 16.04
CA ILE A 307 -2.73 3.05 17.48
C ILE A 307 -1.82 4.21 17.85
N LYS A 308 -2.44 5.33 18.16
CA LYS A 308 -1.74 6.45 18.82
C LYS A 308 -1.50 6.04 20.27
N CYS A 309 -0.28 5.67 20.58
CA CYS A 309 0.18 5.83 21.95
C CYS A 309 0.28 7.34 22.20
N GLU A 310 -0.60 7.89 23.02
CA GLU A 310 -0.66 9.35 23.28
C GLU A 310 0.63 9.88 23.94
N ASP A 311 1.40 9.02 24.61
CA ASP A 311 2.61 9.37 25.37
C ASP A 311 3.90 8.73 24.80
N CYS A 312 3.90 8.08 23.61
CA CYS A 312 5.11 7.46 23.06
C CYS A 312 5.90 8.44 22.20
N ASP A 313 7.15 8.69 22.56
CA ASP A 313 8.13 9.32 21.68
C ASP A 313 8.77 8.25 20.77
N TYR A 314 8.15 7.99 19.63
CA TYR A 314 8.63 6.98 18.68
C TYR A 314 10.04 7.28 18.15
N LEU A 315 10.44 8.53 18.13
CA LEU A 315 11.78 8.93 17.70
C LEU A 315 12.83 8.47 18.71
N GLU A 316 12.60 8.74 19.99
CA GLU A 316 13.50 8.31 21.08
C GLU A 316 13.53 6.79 21.21
N ILE A 317 12.40 6.12 21.07
CA ILE A 317 12.32 4.65 21.06
C ILE A 317 13.16 4.09 19.91
N PHE A 318 12.99 4.61 18.70
CA PHE A 318 13.71 4.14 17.53
C PHE A 318 15.22 4.35 17.70
N LYS A 319 15.62 5.54 18.15
CA LYS A 319 17.03 5.86 18.43
C LYS A 319 17.62 4.90 19.45
N HIS A 320 16.97 4.76 20.59
CA HIS A 320 17.41 3.86 21.66
C HIS A 320 17.58 2.41 21.16
N ARG A 321 16.64 1.91 20.37
CA ARG A 321 16.72 0.55 19.83
C ARG A 321 17.86 0.37 18.83
N LEU A 322 18.13 1.37 17.97
CA LEU A 322 19.29 1.31 17.09
C LEU A 322 20.60 1.29 17.90
N GLU A 323 20.72 2.10 18.94
CA GLU A 323 21.88 2.12 19.83
C GLU A 323 22.07 0.77 20.53
N VAL A 324 21.02 0.22 21.14
CA VAL A 324 21.08 -1.09 21.83
C VAL A 324 21.43 -2.22 20.87
N ILE A 325 20.88 -2.24 19.65
CA ILE A 325 21.26 -3.24 18.63
C ILE A 325 22.74 -3.12 18.31
N SER A 326 23.25 -1.91 18.11
CA SER A 326 24.65 -1.69 17.76
C SER A 326 25.63 -2.11 18.85
N GLU A 327 25.26 -1.97 20.12
CA GLU A 327 26.07 -2.40 21.28
C GLU A 327 26.11 -3.93 21.41
N ASN A 328 25.13 -4.64 20.86
CA ASN A 328 24.98 -6.10 20.95
C ASN A 328 25.26 -6.84 19.64
N SER A 329 25.73 -6.16 18.60
CA SER A 329 26.14 -6.76 17.33
C SER A 329 27.59 -6.40 17.00
N LEU A 330 28.26 -7.25 16.21
CA LEU A 330 29.61 -6.98 15.69
C LEU A 330 29.59 -5.72 14.81
N GLN A 331 28.62 -5.67 13.91
CA GLN A 331 28.42 -4.56 12.99
C GLN A 331 26.92 -4.34 12.73
N PHE A 332 26.52 -3.09 12.62
CA PHE A 332 25.14 -2.73 12.30
C PHE A 332 25.07 -1.79 11.09
N TYR A 333 24.56 -2.30 9.98
CA TYR A 333 24.30 -1.52 8.77
C TYR A 333 22.88 -0.98 8.77
N VAL A 334 22.74 0.33 8.77
CA VAL A 334 21.44 1.01 8.65
C VAL A 334 21.34 1.60 7.24
N ILE A 335 20.47 1.02 6.43
CA ILE A 335 20.25 1.43 5.04
C ILE A 335 19.27 2.58 5.04
N GLU A 336 19.63 3.69 4.40
CA GLU A 336 18.72 4.82 4.18
C GLU A 336 17.48 4.40 3.37
N PRO A 337 16.31 5.02 3.60
CA PRO A 337 15.14 4.78 2.76
C PRO A 337 15.42 4.98 1.27
N VAL A 338 14.84 4.14 0.44
CA VAL A 338 14.95 4.28 -1.01
C VAL A 338 14.07 5.40 -1.55
N PRO A 339 14.42 6.05 -2.68
CA PRO A 339 13.57 7.04 -3.33
C PRO A 339 12.14 6.52 -3.57
N THR A 340 11.15 7.38 -3.35
CA THR A 340 9.72 7.04 -3.48
C THR A 340 9.11 7.76 -4.67
N TYR A 341 8.34 7.06 -5.48
CA TYR A 341 7.70 7.60 -6.68
C TYR A 341 6.21 7.83 -6.43
N SER A 342 5.62 8.83 -7.09
CA SER A 342 4.19 9.16 -6.97
C SER A 342 3.26 8.19 -7.74
N PHE A 343 3.82 7.14 -8.34
CA PHE A 343 3.10 6.17 -9.18
C PHE A 343 3.79 4.81 -9.17
N PRO A 344 3.06 3.72 -9.41
CA PRO A 344 3.64 2.39 -9.58
C PRO A 344 4.53 2.34 -10.85
N VAL A 345 5.82 2.03 -10.67
CA VAL A 345 6.83 2.10 -11.74
C VAL A 345 6.56 1.06 -12.83
N ALA A 346 6.39 -0.20 -12.49
CA ALA A 346 6.12 -1.25 -13.45
C ALA A 346 4.84 -0.98 -14.25
N GLU A 347 3.75 -0.58 -13.58
CA GLU A 347 2.49 -0.25 -14.23
C GLU A 347 2.59 0.96 -15.15
N SER A 348 3.52 1.87 -14.90
CA SER A 348 3.67 3.08 -15.72
C SER A 348 4.04 2.77 -17.16
N TYR A 349 4.73 1.67 -17.42
CA TYR A 349 5.02 1.20 -18.78
C TYR A 349 3.76 0.67 -19.48
N LEU A 350 2.75 0.22 -18.76
CA LEU A 350 1.49 -0.23 -19.33
C LEU A 350 0.48 0.93 -19.52
N TYR A 351 0.44 1.87 -18.60
CA TYR A 351 -0.63 2.88 -18.52
C TYR A 351 -0.17 4.31 -18.81
N LYS A 352 1.08 4.66 -18.56
CA LYS A 352 1.71 5.89 -19.06
C LYS A 352 2.25 5.63 -20.45
N ASN A 353 2.33 6.66 -21.29
CA ASN A 353 3.05 6.58 -22.57
C ASN A 353 4.58 6.48 -22.35
N GLN A 354 4.97 5.67 -21.36
CA GLN A 354 6.36 5.46 -21.05
C GLN A 354 6.91 4.47 -22.07
N THR A 355 7.89 4.91 -22.83
CA THR A 355 8.52 4.08 -23.85
C THR A 355 9.60 3.24 -23.18
N TRP A 356 9.57 1.92 -23.39
CA TRP A 356 10.68 1.07 -22.98
C TRP A 356 11.98 1.53 -23.65
N GLY A 357 13.06 1.60 -22.91
CA GLY A 357 14.32 2.19 -23.34
C GLY A 357 14.52 3.64 -22.86
N VAL A 358 13.49 4.27 -22.28
CA VAL A 358 13.58 5.59 -21.66
C VAL A 358 13.59 5.44 -20.14
N PRO A 359 14.59 5.97 -19.42
CA PRO A 359 14.64 5.92 -17.96
C PRO A 359 13.42 6.55 -17.30
N ILE A 360 13.00 6.00 -16.19
CA ILE A 360 12.04 6.64 -15.29
C ILE A 360 12.81 7.28 -14.15
N THR A 361 12.66 8.58 -13.99
CA THR A 361 13.43 9.38 -13.05
C THR A 361 12.54 10.21 -12.13
N LEU A 362 13.11 10.56 -10.97
CA LEU A 362 12.60 11.54 -10.00
C LEU A 362 13.69 12.60 -9.80
N GLU A 363 13.33 13.86 -9.70
CA GLU A 363 14.28 14.92 -9.33
C GLU A 363 14.86 14.63 -7.93
N LEU A 364 16.18 14.67 -7.83
CA LEU A 364 16.88 14.43 -6.56
C LEU A 364 16.43 15.41 -5.48
N SER A 365 16.16 16.66 -5.86
CA SER A 365 15.67 17.71 -4.94
C SER A 365 14.33 17.37 -4.29
N ASP A 366 13.46 16.65 -5.00
CA ASP A 366 12.16 16.21 -4.44
C ASP A 366 12.35 15.12 -3.40
N TRP A 367 13.25 14.18 -3.68
CA TRP A 367 13.64 13.15 -2.71
C TRP A 367 14.37 13.75 -1.48
N GLU A 368 15.35 14.62 -1.70
CA GLU A 368 16.08 15.30 -0.61
C GLU A 368 15.13 16.04 0.33
N LYS A 369 14.08 16.68 -0.21
CA LYS A 369 13.08 17.38 0.58
C LYS A 369 12.24 16.44 1.45
N GLU A 370 11.80 15.31 0.88
CA GLU A 370 11.04 14.30 1.60
C GLU A 370 11.88 13.64 2.70
N TYR A 371 13.14 13.36 2.39
CA TYR A 371 14.03 12.57 3.22
C TYR A 371 14.83 13.40 4.26
N LYS A 372 14.86 14.70 4.14
CA LYS A 372 15.72 15.60 4.92
C LYS A 372 15.69 15.33 6.44
N ASN A 373 14.52 15.22 7.02
CA ASN A 373 14.39 15.03 8.47
C ASN A 373 14.90 13.64 8.89
N THR A 374 14.65 12.61 8.11
CA THR A 374 15.14 11.26 8.35
C THR A 374 16.65 11.18 8.24
N SER A 375 17.24 11.82 7.24
CA SER A 375 18.71 11.91 7.08
C SER A 375 19.35 12.62 8.25
N LEU A 376 18.81 13.76 8.67
CA LEU A 376 19.33 14.49 9.84
C LEU A 376 19.26 13.63 11.10
N PHE A 377 18.17 12.91 11.30
CA PHE A 377 18.02 12.01 12.42
C PHE A 377 19.05 10.86 12.38
N LEU A 378 19.12 10.13 11.27
CA LEU A 378 20.06 9.00 11.13
C LEU A 378 21.52 9.46 11.33
N ASN A 379 21.90 10.63 10.80
CA ASN A 379 23.22 11.19 10.99
C ASN A 379 23.48 11.71 12.43
N SER A 380 22.45 11.90 13.25
CA SER A 380 22.57 12.28 14.65
C SER A 380 22.87 11.11 15.59
N ILE A 381 22.72 9.88 15.10
CA ILE A 381 23.00 8.67 15.88
C ILE A 381 24.52 8.50 15.96
N ASN A 382 25.04 8.60 17.15
CA ASN A 382 26.49 8.56 17.40
C ASN A 382 26.87 7.19 18.01
N SER A 383 27.14 6.21 17.15
CA SER A 383 27.62 4.89 17.57
C SER A 383 28.70 4.41 16.62
N GLU A 384 29.82 3.94 17.16
CA GLU A 384 30.98 3.47 16.37
C GLU A 384 30.64 2.23 15.52
N ASN A 385 29.70 1.41 15.98
CA ASN A 385 29.32 0.17 15.30
C ASN A 385 28.16 0.36 14.31
N ILE A 386 27.62 1.59 14.12
CA ILE A 386 26.59 1.86 13.12
C ILE A 386 27.24 2.41 11.86
N GLN A 387 27.03 1.73 10.75
CA GLN A 387 27.38 2.22 9.40
C GLN A 387 26.12 2.56 8.61
N LEU A 388 25.99 3.81 8.21
CA LEU A 388 24.94 4.23 7.29
C LEU A 388 25.29 3.82 5.87
N VAL A 389 24.30 3.25 5.16
CA VAL A 389 24.40 2.86 3.75
C VAL A 389 23.51 3.78 2.92
N SER A 390 24.13 4.65 2.12
CA SER A 390 23.41 5.63 1.34
C SER A 390 22.75 5.01 0.10
N THR A 391 21.45 5.15 0.00
CA THR A 391 20.67 4.76 -1.18
C THR A 391 20.76 5.80 -2.30
N ILE A 392 21.03 7.08 -1.95
CA ILE A 392 21.23 8.14 -2.95
C ILE A 392 22.38 7.78 -3.88
N SER A 393 23.50 7.28 -3.34
CA SER A 393 24.66 6.91 -4.12
C SER A 393 24.39 5.72 -5.08
N LEU A 394 23.38 4.92 -4.81
CA LEU A 394 23.02 3.74 -5.61
C LEU A 394 21.98 4.03 -6.69
N PHE A 395 20.97 4.83 -6.35
CA PHE A 395 19.83 5.08 -7.21
C PHE A 395 19.84 6.44 -7.90
N CYS A 396 20.68 7.39 -7.48
CA CYS A 396 20.65 8.75 -7.96
C CYS A 396 21.96 9.18 -8.62
N ASN A 397 21.87 9.88 -9.76
CA ASN A 397 22.99 10.57 -10.36
C ASN A 397 23.13 11.96 -9.71
N ASN A 398 24.15 12.10 -8.89
CA ASN A 398 24.38 13.33 -8.10
C ASN A 398 25.21 14.39 -8.84
N THR A 399 25.84 14.04 -9.97
CA THR A 399 26.85 14.89 -10.60
C THR A 399 26.30 15.74 -11.75
N ASN A 400 25.58 15.13 -12.69
CA ASN A 400 25.20 15.81 -13.94
C ASN A 400 23.69 16.07 -14.04
N GLU A 401 22.86 15.06 -13.77
CA GLU A 401 21.42 15.13 -14.03
C GLU A 401 20.61 15.40 -12.75
N ARG A 402 21.19 15.12 -11.57
CA ARG A 402 20.52 15.26 -10.27
C ARG A 402 19.16 14.57 -10.21
N VAL A 403 19.10 13.35 -10.74
CA VAL A 403 17.90 12.54 -10.78
C VAL A 403 18.12 11.17 -10.12
N CYS A 404 17.06 10.61 -9.57
CA CYS A 404 17.02 9.25 -9.06
C CYS A 404 16.27 8.35 -10.06
N TYR A 405 16.79 7.17 -10.32
CA TYR A 405 16.27 6.24 -11.30
C TYR A 405 15.37 5.18 -10.68
N ALA A 406 14.13 5.07 -11.16
CA ALA A 406 13.27 3.92 -10.91
C ALA A 406 13.50 2.80 -11.93
N SER A 407 14.04 3.16 -13.09
CA SER A 407 14.45 2.28 -14.19
C SER A 407 15.47 3.01 -15.02
N ASP A 408 16.46 2.31 -15.54
CA ASP A 408 17.40 2.83 -16.55
C ASP A 408 16.84 2.74 -17.98
N GLY A 409 15.57 2.32 -18.12
CA GLY A 409 14.88 2.10 -19.38
C GLY A 409 14.95 0.65 -19.88
N LYS A 410 15.83 -0.19 -19.33
CA LYS A 410 15.99 -1.61 -19.69
C LYS A 410 15.76 -2.56 -18.52
N VAL A 411 15.99 -2.06 -17.32
CA VAL A 411 15.86 -2.79 -16.06
C VAL A 411 14.97 -2.00 -15.13
N LEU A 412 14.04 -2.68 -14.46
CA LEU A 412 13.22 -2.11 -13.41
C LEU A 412 13.94 -2.23 -12.06
N TYR A 413 14.08 -1.13 -11.34
CA TYR A 413 14.58 -1.14 -9.96
C TYR A 413 13.43 -1.18 -8.94
N TYR A 414 12.21 -0.84 -9.35
CA TYR A 414 11.02 -0.80 -8.49
C TYR A 414 9.87 -1.60 -9.09
N SER A 415 9.21 -2.40 -8.25
CA SER A 415 8.01 -3.17 -8.59
C SER A 415 6.76 -2.28 -8.56
N ASP A 416 6.67 -1.41 -7.57
CA ASP A 416 5.60 -0.44 -7.39
C ASP A 416 6.16 0.98 -7.22
N SER A 417 5.61 1.80 -6.34
CA SER A 417 6.06 3.17 -6.10
C SER A 417 7.26 3.28 -5.14
N ASN A 418 7.57 2.26 -4.38
CA ASN A 418 8.60 2.31 -3.33
C ASN A 418 9.29 0.96 -3.02
N HIS A 419 8.72 -0.18 -3.41
CA HIS A 419 9.36 -1.47 -3.20
C HIS A 419 10.28 -1.84 -4.36
N LEU A 420 11.45 -2.34 -4.02
CA LEU A 420 12.45 -2.73 -4.99
C LEU A 420 12.09 -4.05 -5.68
N THR A 421 12.47 -4.16 -6.95
CA THR A 421 12.60 -5.45 -7.64
C THR A 421 13.85 -6.18 -7.15
N LEU A 422 14.06 -7.40 -7.63
CA LEU A 422 15.32 -8.12 -7.40
C LEU A 422 16.53 -7.31 -7.90
N ASN A 423 16.43 -6.69 -9.07
CA ASN A 423 17.51 -5.86 -9.63
C ASN A 423 17.81 -4.61 -8.79
N GLY A 424 16.77 -3.95 -8.27
CA GLY A 424 16.95 -2.84 -7.36
C GLY A 424 17.54 -3.26 -6.01
N ALA A 425 17.07 -4.38 -5.46
CA ALA A 425 17.59 -4.96 -4.23
C ALA A 425 19.08 -5.34 -4.35
N HIS A 426 19.47 -5.89 -5.49
CA HIS A 426 20.86 -6.28 -5.80
C HIS A 426 21.87 -5.12 -5.71
N LEU A 427 21.47 -3.90 -6.04
CA LEU A 427 22.36 -2.73 -5.87
C LEU A 427 22.72 -2.50 -4.40
N ILE A 428 21.77 -2.70 -3.50
CA ILE A 428 21.98 -2.53 -2.05
C ILE A 428 22.76 -3.72 -1.48
N THR A 429 22.33 -4.93 -1.80
CA THR A 429 22.95 -6.14 -1.22
C THR A 429 24.40 -6.31 -1.65
N ASN A 430 24.76 -5.99 -2.87
CA ASN A 430 26.15 -5.93 -3.35
C ASN A 430 27.01 -4.93 -2.55
N GLN A 431 26.45 -3.79 -2.18
CA GLN A 431 27.19 -2.81 -1.38
C GLN A 431 27.41 -3.32 0.06
N ILE A 432 26.40 -3.93 0.66
CA ILE A 432 26.51 -4.54 2.00
C ILE A 432 27.54 -5.66 1.98
N GLU A 433 27.47 -6.54 1.01
CA GLU A 433 28.39 -7.63 0.83
C GLU A 433 29.86 -7.17 0.74
N ARG A 434 30.15 -6.17 -0.10
CA ARG A 434 31.51 -5.60 -0.18
C ARG A 434 31.99 -5.11 1.17
N LYS A 435 31.11 -4.42 1.92
CA LYS A 435 31.46 -3.94 3.27
C LYS A 435 31.77 -5.07 4.24
N ILE A 436 30.97 -6.17 4.20
CA ILE A 436 31.21 -7.36 5.04
C ILE A 436 32.55 -8.04 4.69
N ASN A 437 32.96 -8.01 3.42
CA ASN A 437 34.21 -8.66 2.97
C ASN A 437 35.46 -7.77 3.17
N GLU A 438 35.28 -6.47 3.36
CA GLU A 438 36.38 -5.55 3.63
C GLU A 438 36.79 -5.52 5.12
N GLU A 439 35.97 -6.06 6.03
CA GLU A 439 36.20 -6.23 7.46
C GLU A 439 36.75 -7.62 7.78
#